data_9a39012a45d2053abb9136a9f9f76bf4
#
_entry.id   9a39012a45d2053abb9136a9f9f76bf4
#
_cell.length_a   1.000
_cell.length_b   1.000
_cell.length_c   1.000
_cell.angle_alpha   90.00
_cell.angle_beta   90.00
_cell.angle_gamma   90.00
#
_symmetry.space_group_name_H-M   'P 1'
#
loop_
_entity.id
_entity.type
_entity.pdbx_description
1 polymer ?
#
loop_
_entity_poly.entity_id
_entity_poly.type
_entity_poly.pdbx_seq_one_letter_code
_entity_poly.pdbx_strand_id
1 'polypeptide(L)'
;MTFNLGRRAIVAGAVAVLSFGAPVLADGHKVLDSIHFLIPGGAGGGWDGTARGTGEALTNAGLVGSASFENMSGGGGGKAIGYLIENADSNHGTLMVNSTPIVIRSLTGVFPHNFRDLTLVSGTIGDYAAMVVGKDSPINSMADLISAYEADTSGTAIGGGSVPGGMDHLVAAMVMEAAGKDALGVKYIPYDAGGKAMAALLSGEIAALSTGFSEAVDLANAGEVKIIGVTSDDRVSAAP
;
A
#
# COMPACT_ATOMS: atom_id res chain seq x y z
N MET A 1 -67.42 16.38 -59.56
CA MET A 1 -67.65 15.42 -58.44
C MET A 1 -66.43 14.47 -58.40
N THR A 2 -65.49 14.77 -57.56
CA THR A 2 -64.34 13.90 -57.31
C THR A 2 -63.96 13.98 -55.84
N PHE A 3 -64.18 12.89 -55.13
CA PHE A 3 -63.84 12.73 -53.74
C PHE A 3 -62.32 12.41 -53.61
N ASN A 4 -61.61 13.17 -52.78
CA ASN A 4 -60.21 12.96 -52.49
C ASN A 4 -60.13 12.47 -51.05
N LEU A 5 -59.73 11.19 -50.87
CA LEU A 5 -59.47 10.54 -49.59
C LEU A 5 -58.07 10.93 -49.07
N GLY A 6 -58.04 11.64 -47.98
CA GLY A 6 -56.83 11.97 -47.27
C GLY A 6 -56.20 10.77 -46.61
N ARG A 7 -54.91 10.54 -46.87
CA ARG A 7 -54.05 9.55 -46.20
C ARG A 7 -53.78 10.02 -44.77
N ARG A 8 -54.28 9.29 -43.78
CA ARG A 8 -53.88 9.44 -42.39
C ARG A 8 -52.54 8.68 -42.20
N ALA A 9 -51.47 9.41 -41.99
CA ALA A 9 -50.21 8.85 -41.55
C ALA A 9 -50.30 8.53 -40.03
N ILE A 10 -50.16 7.25 -39.69
CA ILE A 10 -50.00 6.79 -38.32
C ILE A 10 -48.50 6.90 -38.00
N VAL A 11 -48.12 7.84 -37.12
CA VAL A 11 -46.79 7.93 -36.54
C VAL A 11 -46.78 6.98 -35.37
N ALA A 12 -46.12 5.81 -35.55
CA ALA A 12 -45.83 4.90 -34.46
C ALA A 12 -44.61 5.46 -33.70
N GLY A 13 -44.87 6.06 -32.55
CA GLY A 13 -43.79 6.48 -31.63
C GLY A 13 -43.21 5.24 -30.96
N ALA A 14 -41.95 4.93 -31.29
CA ALA A 14 -41.16 3.96 -30.55
C ALA A 14 -40.73 4.57 -29.20
N VAL A 15 -41.37 4.13 -28.10
CA VAL A 15 -40.90 4.44 -26.74
C VAL A 15 -39.73 3.52 -26.47
N ALA A 16 -38.50 4.06 -26.54
CA ALA A 16 -37.30 3.40 -26.05
C ALA A 16 -37.33 3.38 -24.52
N VAL A 17 -37.70 2.24 -23.96
CA VAL A 17 -37.54 2.00 -22.52
C VAL A 17 -36.04 1.84 -22.23
N LEU A 18 -35.43 2.92 -21.77
CA LEU A 18 -34.09 2.86 -21.14
C LEU A 18 -34.27 2.11 -19.82
N SER A 19 -34.05 0.79 -19.84
CA SER A 19 -33.84 0.02 -18.63
C SER A 19 -32.53 0.48 -18.00
N PHE A 20 -32.61 1.41 -17.05
CA PHE A 20 -31.53 1.60 -16.08
C PHE A 20 -31.40 0.27 -15.35
N GLY A 21 -30.39 -0.52 -15.71
CA GLY A 21 -29.98 -1.65 -14.92
C GLY A 21 -29.67 -1.13 -13.52
N ALA A 22 -30.52 -1.44 -12.56
CA ALA A 22 -30.17 -1.27 -11.16
C ALA A 22 -28.86 -2.03 -10.94
N PRO A 23 -27.91 -1.50 -10.18
CA PRO A 23 -26.74 -2.28 -9.80
C PRO A 23 -27.29 -3.56 -9.15
N VAL A 24 -26.93 -4.71 -9.72
CA VAL A 24 -27.15 -6.00 -9.07
C VAL A 24 -26.28 -5.94 -7.84
N LEU A 25 -26.83 -5.54 -6.71
CA LEU A 25 -26.28 -5.85 -5.42
C LEU A 25 -26.24 -7.37 -5.41
N ALA A 26 -25.06 -7.95 -5.52
CA ALA A 26 -24.87 -9.37 -5.26
C ALA A 26 -25.57 -9.63 -3.93
N ASP A 27 -26.54 -10.54 -3.92
CA ASP A 27 -27.21 -10.98 -2.72
C ASP A 27 -26.16 -11.71 -1.90
N GLY A 28 -25.36 -10.93 -1.17
CA GLY A 28 -24.18 -11.38 -0.46
C GLY A 28 -24.65 -12.20 0.72
N HIS A 29 -24.75 -13.52 0.53
CA HIS A 29 -24.87 -14.40 1.67
C HIS A 29 -23.66 -14.15 2.58
N LYS A 30 -23.91 -13.62 3.77
CA LYS A 30 -22.90 -13.46 4.81
C LYS A 30 -22.18 -14.80 5.00
N VAL A 31 -20.87 -14.80 4.74
CA VAL A 31 -20.00 -15.99 4.80
C VAL A 31 -19.48 -16.21 6.22
N LEU A 32 -19.15 -15.11 6.91
CA LEU A 32 -18.63 -15.14 8.28
C LEU A 32 -19.32 -14.08 9.14
N ASP A 33 -19.54 -14.39 10.41
CA ASP A 33 -20.04 -13.42 11.39
C ASP A 33 -19.00 -12.36 11.70
N SER A 34 -17.74 -12.76 11.82
CA SER A 34 -16.62 -11.85 12.07
C SER A 34 -15.34 -12.38 11.48
N ILE A 35 -14.40 -11.47 11.23
CA ILE A 35 -13.02 -11.78 10.83
C ILE A 35 -12.07 -10.94 11.67
N HIS A 36 -10.91 -11.54 12.01
CA HIS A 36 -9.85 -10.84 12.71
C HIS A 36 -8.62 -10.70 11.81
N PHE A 37 -8.04 -9.48 11.77
CA PHE A 37 -6.79 -9.21 11.07
C PHE A 37 -5.67 -8.97 12.08
N LEU A 38 -4.65 -9.84 12.07
CA LEU A 38 -3.38 -9.62 12.75
C LEU A 38 -2.43 -8.90 11.79
N ILE A 39 -1.99 -7.70 12.16
CA ILE A 39 -1.18 -6.83 11.32
C ILE A 39 0.25 -6.83 11.87
N PRO A 40 1.25 -7.34 11.11
CA PRO A 40 2.63 -7.50 11.60
C PRO A 40 3.45 -6.21 11.57
N GLY A 41 2.81 -5.06 11.70
CA GLY A 41 3.41 -3.73 11.64
C GLY A 41 2.64 -2.70 12.47
N GLY A 42 3.22 -1.52 12.57
CA GLY A 42 2.61 -0.40 13.27
C GLY A 42 1.42 0.20 12.52
N ALA A 43 0.55 0.91 13.24
CA ALA A 43 -0.59 1.60 12.67
C ALA A 43 -0.14 2.69 11.68
N GLY A 44 -0.93 2.88 10.61
CA GLY A 44 -0.65 3.85 9.54
C GLY A 44 0.38 3.40 8.52
N GLY A 45 0.90 2.17 8.59
CA GLY A 45 1.73 1.58 7.55
C GLY A 45 0.92 0.84 6.49
N GLY A 46 1.57 0.43 5.39
CA GLY A 46 0.92 -0.22 4.26
C GLY A 46 0.14 -1.49 4.61
N TRP A 47 0.66 -2.32 5.51
CA TRP A 47 -0.06 -3.51 6.00
C TRP A 47 -1.31 -3.16 6.80
N ASP A 48 -1.24 -2.11 7.61
CA ASP A 48 -2.38 -1.62 8.39
C ASP A 48 -3.48 -1.07 7.48
N GLY A 49 -3.11 -0.23 6.52
CA GLY A 49 -4.03 0.30 5.51
C GLY A 49 -4.69 -0.80 4.67
N THR A 50 -3.90 -1.77 4.20
CA THR A 50 -4.41 -2.91 3.42
C THR A 50 -5.36 -3.79 4.22
N ALA A 51 -5.03 -4.10 5.49
CA ALA A 51 -5.91 -4.90 6.35
C ALA A 51 -7.25 -4.20 6.59
N ARG A 52 -7.21 -2.90 6.94
CA ARG A 52 -8.43 -2.11 7.20
C ARG A 52 -9.28 -1.94 5.96
N GLY A 53 -8.67 -1.60 4.82
CA GLY A 53 -9.38 -1.48 3.55
C GLY A 53 -10.00 -2.81 3.10
N THR A 54 -9.30 -3.94 3.29
CA THR A 54 -9.83 -5.27 3.00
C THR A 54 -11.02 -5.60 3.92
N GLY A 55 -10.89 -5.36 5.22
CA GLY A 55 -11.96 -5.60 6.18
C GLY A 55 -13.19 -4.74 5.92
N GLU A 56 -13.00 -3.47 5.57
CA GLU A 56 -14.06 -2.55 5.17
C GLU A 56 -14.76 -3.04 3.89
N ALA A 57 -14.00 -3.40 2.86
CA ALA A 57 -14.56 -3.91 1.61
C ALA A 57 -15.40 -5.18 1.81
N LEU A 58 -14.92 -6.14 2.63
CA LEU A 58 -15.64 -7.36 2.96
C LEU A 58 -16.94 -7.07 3.73
N THR A 59 -16.89 -6.13 4.66
CA THR A 59 -18.06 -5.72 5.46
C THR A 59 -19.08 -4.99 4.59
N ASN A 60 -18.64 -4.05 3.76
CA ASN A 60 -19.51 -3.30 2.84
C ASN A 60 -20.15 -4.20 1.78
N ALA A 61 -19.45 -5.26 1.36
CA ALA A 61 -20.01 -6.27 0.46
C ALA A 61 -20.98 -7.24 1.15
N GLY A 62 -21.19 -7.15 2.47
CA GLY A 62 -22.05 -8.04 3.23
C GLY A 62 -21.52 -9.47 3.40
N LEU A 63 -20.27 -9.72 3.00
CA LEU A 63 -19.63 -11.04 3.11
C LEU A 63 -19.24 -11.37 4.56
N VAL A 64 -18.91 -10.34 5.33
CA VAL A 64 -18.50 -10.44 6.74
C VAL A 64 -19.34 -9.49 7.57
N GLY A 65 -19.82 -9.94 8.73
CA GLY A 65 -20.64 -9.12 9.62
C GLY A 65 -19.83 -8.03 10.34
N SER A 66 -18.59 -8.32 10.71
CA SER A 66 -17.67 -7.36 11.32
C SER A 66 -16.21 -7.74 11.08
N ALA A 67 -15.32 -6.73 11.03
CA ALA A 67 -13.88 -6.92 10.99
C ALA A 67 -13.22 -6.28 12.22
N SER A 68 -12.24 -6.96 12.81
CA SER A 68 -11.41 -6.43 13.89
C SER A 68 -9.93 -6.47 13.52
N PHE A 69 -9.12 -5.59 14.12
CA PHE A 69 -7.75 -5.36 13.72
C PHE A 69 -6.84 -5.25 14.93
N GLU A 70 -5.71 -5.96 14.89
CA GLU A 70 -4.67 -5.89 15.91
C GLU A 70 -3.31 -5.64 15.25
N ASN A 71 -2.63 -4.57 15.68
CA ASN A 71 -1.27 -4.28 15.25
C ASN A 71 -0.27 -4.94 16.22
N MET A 72 0.54 -5.87 15.71
CA MET A 72 1.59 -6.55 16.46
C MET A 72 2.95 -6.29 15.82
N SER A 73 3.48 -5.09 16.01
CA SER A 73 4.78 -4.70 15.46
C SER A 73 5.94 -5.38 16.19
N GLY A 74 7.04 -5.62 15.47
CA GLY A 74 8.30 -6.13 16.00
C GLY A 74 9.04 -7.07 15.06
N GLY A 75 10.37 -6.91 15.00
CA GLY A 75 11.26 -7.76 14.22
C GLY A 75 11.00 -7.78 12.70
N GLY A 76 10.42 -6.71 12.13
CA GLY A 76 10.03 -6.68 10.71
C GLY A 76 8.92 -7.68 10.37
N GLY A 77 7.98 -7.89 11.29
CA GLY A 77 6.87 -8.83 11.17
C GLY A 77 7.09 -10.18 11.87
N GLY A 78 8.33 -10.49 12.26
CA GLY A 78 8.67 -11.80 12.84
C GLY A 78 7.91 -12.12 14.12
N LYS A 79 7.65 -11.12 14.97
CA LYS A 79 6.87 -11.29 16.19
C LYS A 79 5.44 -11.79 15.90
N ALA A 80 4.75 -11.16 14.97
CA ALA A 80 3.36 -11.54 14.64
C ALA A 80 3.30 -12.89 13.92
N ILE A 81 4.27 -13.19 13.05
CA ILE A 81 4.36 -14.50 12.40
C ILE A 81 4.56 -15.60 13.43
N GLY A 82 5.55 -15.42 14.32
CA GLY A 82 5.79 -16.39 15.41
C GLY A 82 4.53 -16.59 16.24
N TYR A 83 3.90 -15.51 16.67
CA TYR A 83 2.66 -15.58 17.44
C TYR A 83 1.56 -16.37 16.71
N LEU A 84 1.33 -16.09 15.42
CA LEU A 84 0.29 -16.76 14.64
C LEU A 84 0.55 -18.27 14.50
N ILE A 85 1.80 -18.66 14.26
CA ILE A 85 2.20 -20.06 14.10
C ILE A 85 2.17 -20.81 15.44
N GLU A 86 2.76 -20.22 16.48
CA GLU A 86 2.85 -20.85 17.81
C GLU A 86 1.50 -20.96 18.51
N ASN A 87 0.52 -20.14 18.13
CA ASN A 87 -0.82 -20.11 18.69
C ASN A 87 -1.90 -20.46 17.64
N ALA A 88 -1.58 -21.29 16.65
CA ALA A 88 -2.45 -21.57 15.51
C ALA A 88 -3.86 -22.03 15.92
N ASP A 89 -3.98 -22.88 16.93
CA ASP A 89 -5.25 -23.42 17.42
C ASP A 89 -6.18 -22.32 17.97
N SER A 90 -5.62 -21.28 18.61
CA SER A 90 -6.39 -20.14 19.15
C SER A 90 -6.62 -19.02 18.12
N ASN A 91 -5.86 -19.01 17.04
CA ASN A 91 -5.96 -18.03 15.96
C ASN A 91 -6.72 -18.56 14.73
N HIS A 92 -7.52 -19.61 14.91
CA HIS A 92 -8.32 -20.15 13.82
C HIS A 92 -9.26 -19.07 13.25
N GLY A 93 -9.19 -18.81 11.93
CA GLY A 93 -9.95 -17.75 11.28
C GLY A 93 -9.32 -16.35 11.36
N THR A 94 -8.10 -16.23 11.91
CA THR A 94 -7.32 -14.99 11.84
C THR A 94 -6.60 -14.87 10.50
N LEU A 95 -6.72 -13.75 9.83
CA LEU A 95 -5.94 -13.40 8.65
C LEU A 95 -4.77 -12.49 9.02
N MET A 96 -3.65 -12.66 8.32
CA MET A 96 -2.51 -11.77 8.42
C MET A 96 -2.25 -11.13 7.06
N VAL A 97 -2.10 -9.81 7.02
CA VAL A 97 -1.69 -9.09 5.82
C VAL A 97 -0.17 -9.00 5.77
N ASN A 98 0.41 -9.48 4.68
CA ASN A 98 1.85 -9.54 4.45
C ASN A 98 2.23 -9.10 3.05
N SER A 99 3.51 -8.84 2.84
CA SER A 99 4.08 -8.54 1.52
C SER A 99 5.57 -8.95 1.44
N THR A 100 6.29 -8.50 0.42
CA THR A 100 7.71 -8.78 0.18
C THR A 100 8.64 -8.71 1.40
N PRO A 101 8.48 -7.79 2.38
CA PRO A 101 9.35 -7.76 3.57
C PRO A 101 9.42 -9.09 4.33
N ILE A 102 8.32 -9.82 4.43
CA ILE A 102 8.28 -11.14 5.10
C ILE A 102 9.15 -12.17 4.35
N VAL A 103 9.12 -12.15 3.02
CA VAL A 103 9.95 -13.02 2.20
C VAL A 103 11.43 -12.69 2.41
N ILE A 104 11.80 -11.41 2.38
CA ILE A 104 13.16 -10.94 2.64
C ILE A 104 13.63 -11.42 4.02
N ARG A 105 12.83 -11.23 5.06
CA ARG A 105 13.20 -11.64 6.44
C ARG A 105 13.35 -13.15 6.58
N SER A 106 12.51 -13.92 5.91
CA SER A 106 12.65 -15.38 5.87
C SER A 106 13.93 -15.84 5.17
N LEU A 107 14.29 -15.19 4.07
CA LEU A 107 15.52 -15.51 3.32
C LEU A 107 16.79 -15.09 4.05
N THR A 108 16.76 -14.05 4.84
CA THR A 108 17.90 -13.60 5.66
C THR A 108 18.05 -14.37 6.98
N GLY A 109 17.10 -15.25 7.32
CA GLY A 109 17.19 -16.11 8.50
C GLY A 109 17.14 -15.38 9.85
N VAL A 110 16.57 -14.18 9.90
CA VAL A 110 16.59 -13.33 11.10
C VAL A 110 15.55 -13.74 12.17
N PHE A 111 14.64 -14.63 11.85
CA PHE A 111 13.72 -15.27 12.78
C PHE A 111 13.44 -16.73 12.38
N PRO A 112 13.01 -17.60 13.31
CA PRO A 112 12.98 -19.04 13.08
C PRO A 112 11.91 -19.48 12.08
N HIS A 113 10.80 -18.71 11.95
CA HIS A 113 9.69 -19.05 11.07
C HIS A 113 9.90 -18.51 9.66
N ASN A 114 9.27 -19.17 8.70
CA ASN A 114 9.35 -18.84 7.28
C ASN A 114 7.95 -18.47 6.75
N PHE A 115 7.88 -17.63 5.75
CA PHE A 115 6.60 -17.32 5.10
C PHE A 115 5.89 -18.56 4.53
N ARG A 116 6.63 -19.65 4.26
CA ARG A 116 6.09 -20.94 3.80
C ARG A 116 5.41 -21.75 4.90
N ASP A 117 5.61 -21.38 6.17
CA ASP A 117 4.91 -21.98 7.31
C ASP A 117 3.48 -21.43 7.46
N LEU A 118 3.13 -20.41 6.65
CA LEU A 118 1.82 -19.79 6.59
C LEU A 118 1.01 -20.33 5.40
N THR A 119 -0.31 -20.41 5.56
CA THR A 119 -1.22 -20.71 4.47
C THR A 119 -1.53 -19.44 3.69
N LEU A 120 -1.10 -19.35 2.44
CA LEU A 120 -1.42 -18.24 1.56
C LEU A 120 -2.88 -18.34 1.08
N VAL A 121 -3.65 -17.29 1.31
CA VAL A 121 -5.08 -17.24 0.94
C VAL A 121 -5.27 -16.53 -0.39
N SER A 122 -4.78 -15.29 -0.53
CA SER A 122 -4.95 -14.48 -1.76
C SER A 122 -3.94 -13.34 -1.83
N GLY A 123 -3.63 -12.88 -3.03
CA GLY A 123 -3.06 -11.55 -3.27
C GLY A 123 -4.19 -10.55 -3.44
N THR A 124 -4.15 -9.45 -2.68
CA THR A 124 -5.21 -8.44 -2.66
C THR A 124 -4.85 -7.18 -3.44
N ILE A 125 -3.60 -6.71 -3.32
CA ILE A 125 -3.09 -5.54 -4.02
C ILE A 125 -1.66 -5.77 -4.50
N GLY A 126 -1.25 -5.01 -5.54
CA GLY A 126 0.15 -4.77 -5.87
C GLY A 126 0.51 -3.33 -5.54
N ASP A 127 1.72 -3.09 -5.06
CA ASP A 127 2.23 -1.75 -4.78
C ASP A 127 3.67 -1.61 -5.29
N TYR A 128 4.09 -0.38 -5.53
CA TYR A 128 5.46 -0.03 -5.89
C TYR A 128 6.12 0.68 -4.72
N ALA A 129 7.45 0.65 -4.65
CA ALA A 129 8.17 1.53 -3.75
C ALA A 129 8.29 2.93 -4.35
N ALA A 130 8.33 3.94 -3.49
CA ALA A 130 8.49 5.33 -3.85
C ALA A 130 9.58 6.01 -3.04
N MET A 131 10.28 6.95 -3.68
CA MET A 131 11.14 7.93 -3.02
C MET A 131 10.39 9.24 -2.89
N VAL A 132 10.27 9.74 -1.68
CA VAL A 132 9.41 10.86 -1.32
C VAL A 132 10.20 11.92 -0.57
N VAL A 133 9.92 13.19 -0.84
CA VAL A 133 10.51 14.33 -0.11
C VAL A 133 9.41 15.30 0.32
N GLY A 134 9.66 16.10 1.35
CA GLY A 134 8.72 17.13 1.79
C GLY A 134 8.45 18.18 0.71
N LYS A 135 7.29 18.83 0.75
CA LYS A 135 6.88 19.83 -0.27
C LYS A 135 7.90 20.97 -0.42
N ASP A 136 8.48 21.42 0.68
CA ASP A 136 9.42 22.55 0.72
C ASP A 136 10.89 22.12 0.53
N SER A 137 11.14 20.82 0.32
CA SER A 137 12.48 20.29 0.06
C SER A 137 13.06 20.92 -1.22
N PRO A 138 14.35 21.28 -1.25
CA PRO A 138 15.03 21.71 -2.46
C PRO A 138 15.22 20.55 -3.46
N ILE A 139 15.03 19.31 -3.03
CA ILE A 139 15.13 18.10 -3.86
C ILE A 139 13.82 17.98 -4.66
N ASN A 140 13.92 17.93 -6.00
CA ASN A 140 12.76 17.82 -6.89
C ASN A 140 12.83 16.62 -7.84
N SER A 141 13.96 15.89 -7.82
CA SER A 141 14.20 14.75 -8.69
C SER A 141 15.12 13.72 -7.99
N MET A 142 15.21 12.52 -8.55
CA MET A 142 16.20 11.54 -8.13
C MET A 142 17.63 12.04 -8.30
N ALA A 143 17.91 12.82 -9.36
CA ALA A 143 19.23 13.42 -9.58
C ALA A 143 19.59 14.41 -8.48
N ASP A 144 18.63 15.22 -8.02
CA ASP A 144 18.85 16.15 -6.90
C ASP A 144 19.12 15.38 -5.60
N LEU A 145 18.38 14.29 -5.34
CA LEU A 145 18.62 13.45 -4.17
C LEU A 145 20.04 12.86 -4.18
N ILE A 146 20.48 12.32 -5.31
CA ILE A 146 21.81 11.76 -5.47
C ILE A 146 22.87 12.83 -5.25
N SER A 147 22.68 14.02 -5.82
CA SER A 147 23.61 15.16 -5.66
C SER A 147 23.68 15.64 -4.21
N ALA A 148 22.54 15.72 -3.52
CA ALA A 148 22.50 16.07 -2.10
C ALA A 148 23.22 15.01 -1.23
N TYR A 149 23.00 13.74 -1.54
CA TYR A 149 23.66 12.62 -0.87
C TYR A 149 25.19 12.66 -1.06
N GLU A 150 25.67 12.98 -2.27
CA GLU A 150 27.12 13.16 -2.54
C GLU A 150 27.72 14.32 -1.75
N ALA A 151 26.99 15.42 -1.67
CA ALA A 151 27.47 16.62 -0.98
C ALA A 151 27.51 16.43 0.54
N ASP A 152 26.52 15.77 1.10
CA ASP A 152 26.41 15.48 2.55
C ASP A 152 25.62 14.18 2.80
N THR A 153 26.32 13.06 2.79
CA THR A 153 25.73 11.73 3.11
C THR A 153 25.08 11.71 4.50
N SER A 154 25.67 12.41 5.46
CA SER A 154 25.17 12.44 6.84
C SER A 154 23.91 13.28 6.99
N GLY A 155 23.81 14.40 6.28
CA GLY A 155 22.65 15.29 6.25
C GLY A 155 21.52 14.77 5.36
N THR A 156 21.83 13.89 4.39
CA THR A 156 20.83 13.32 3.47
C THR A 156 20.36 11.95 3.97
N ALA A 157 19.82 11.90 5.20
CA ALA A 157 19.30 10.68 5.77
C ALA A 157 18.01 10.27 5.05
N ILE A 158 17.90 8.98 4.72
CA ILE A 158 16.71 8.37 4.11
C ILE A 158 16.01 7.54 5.18
N GLY A 159 14.74 7.86 5.49
CA GLY A 159 13.94 7.09 6.42
C GLY A 159 13.07 6.04 5.74
N GLY A 160 12.52 5.14 6.52
CA GLY A 160 11.51 4.18 6.07
C GLY A 160 10.86 3.42 7.21
N GLY A 161 9.73 2.80 6.96
CA GLY A 161 8.95 2.04 7.94
C GLY A 161 9.46 0.60 8.16
N SER A 162 10.49 0.20 7.42
CA SER A 162 11.09 -1.13 7.54
C SER A 162 12.29 -1.14 8.48
N VAL A 163 12.52 -2.26 9.14
CA VAL A 163 13.78 -2.49 9.91
C VAL A 163 15.01 -2.45 8.98
N PRO A 164 16.22 -2.25 9.49
CA PRO A 164 17.45 -2.34 8.68
C PRO A 164 17.53 -3.68 7.92
N GLY A 165 17.84 -3.62 6.62
CA GLY A 165 17.81 -4.78 5.71
C GLY A 165 16.39 -5.19 5.28
N GLY A 166 15.36 -4.45 5.66
CA GLY A 166 13.99 -4.59 5.15
C GLY A 166 13.80 -3.85 3.84
N MET A 167 12.54 -3.89 3.31
CA MET A 167 12.21 -3.43 1.96
C MET A 167 12.63 -1.99 1.68
N ASP A 168 12.25 -1.05 2.54
CA ASP A 168 12.52 0.38 2.31
C ASP A 168 14.02 0.69 2.34
N HIS A 169 14.76 0.01 3.25
CA HIS A 169 16.23 0.13 3.29
C HIS A 169 16.87 -0.42 2.00
N LEU A 170 16.43 -1.60 1.55
CA LEU A 170 16.98 -2.20 0.32
C LEU A 170 16.67 -1.35 -0.91
N VAL A 171 15.48 -0.79 -1.03
CA VAL A 171 15.14 0.13 -2.13
C VAL A 171 16.04 1.36 -2.11
N ALA A 172 16.22 2.00 -0.96
CA ALA A 172 17.13 3.15 -0.82
C ALA A 172 18.58 2.78 -1.21
N ALA A 173 19.08 1.64 -0.75
CA ALA A 173 20.40 1.14 -1.07
C ALA A 173 20.57 0.85 -2.57
N MET A 174 19.60 0.15 -3.18
CA MET A 174 19.62 -0.17 -4.61
C MET A 174 19.56 1.07 -5.51
N VAL A 175 18.80 2.09 -5.10
CA VAL A 175 18.76 3.39 -5.80
C VAL A 175 20.16 4.03 -5.80
N MET A 176 20.85 4.05 -4.66
CA MET A 176 22.17 4.60 -4.58
C MET A 176 23.20 3.77 -5.34
N GLU A 177 23.09 2.43 -5.30
CA GLU A 177 23.94 1.52 -6.10
C GLU A 177 23.77 1.77 -7.61
N ALA A 178 22.53 1.89 -8.07
CA ALA A 178 22.23 2.18 -9.48
C ALA A 178 22.79 3.55 -9.92
N ALA A 179 22.94 4.49 -8.99
CA ALA A 179 23.62 5.77 -9.20
C ALA A 179 25.16 5.70 -9.08
N GLY A 180 25.74 4.49 -8.91
CA GLY A 180 27.17 4.30 -8.75
C GLY A 180 27.73 4.72 -7.39
N LYS A 181 26.87 4.78 -6.34
CA LYS A 181 27.23 5.11 -4.97
C LYS A 181 27.40 3.85 -4.11
N ASP A 182 28.06 4.00 -2.95
CA ASP A 182 28.15 2.92 -2.00
C ASP A 182 26.78 2.62 -1.35
N ALA A 183 26.18 1.50 -1.74
CA ALA A 183 24.92 1.04 -1.20
C ALA A 183 24.95 0.77 0.31
N LEU A 184 26.12 0.34 0.84
CA LEU A 184 26.30 0.07 2.27
C LEU A 184 26.49 1.34 3.09
N GLY A 185 26.86 2.45 2.45
CA GLY A 185 27.02 3.75 3.06
C GLY A 185 25.72 4.52 3.26
N VAL A 186 24.56 4.00 2.83
CA VAL A 186 23.28 4.69 2.94
C VAL A 186 22.92 4.90 4.40
N LYS A 187 22.79 6.18 4.80
CA LYS A 187 22.30 6.54 6.12
C LYS A 187 20.78 6.32 6.16
N TYR A 188 20.38 5.11 6.55
CA TYR A 188 18.97 4.73 6.69
C TYR A 188 18.52 4.86 8.13
N ILE A 189 17.36 5.50 8.35
CA ILE A 189 16.73 5.66 9.67
C ILE A 189 15.43 4.83 9.70
N PRO A 190 15.40 3.73 10.47
CA PRO A 190 14.23 2.89 10.57
C PRO A 190 13.20 3.47 11.54
N TYR A 191 11.93 3.46 11.14
CA TYR A 191 10.78 3.78 11.98
C TYR A 191 9.86 2.56 12.14
N ASP A 192 8.99 2.61 13.14
CA ASP A 192 7.97 1.58 13.35
C ASP A 192 6.76 1.85 12.42
N ALA A 193 6.85 1.39 11.19
CA ALA A 193 5.92 1.58 10.08
C ALA A 193 6.03 2.92 9.32
N GLY A 194 5.48 2.92 8.08
CA GLY A 194 5.55 4.05 7.15
C GLY A 194 4.90 5.33 7.67
N GLY A 195 3.81 5.22 8.44
CA GLY A 195 3.17 6.40 9.02
C GLY A 195 4.07 7.23 9.95
N LYS A 196 4.91 6.56 10.78
CA LYS A 196 5.90 7.27 11.62
C LYS A 196 7.04 7.84 10.80
N ALA A 197 7.50 7.11 9.77
CA ALA A 197 8.52 7.60 8.85
C ALA A 197 8.03 8.82 8.05
N MET A 198 6.76 8.82 7.62
CA MET A 198 6.14 9.96 6.95
C MET A 198 6.05 11.19 7.89
N ALA A 199 5.71 10.99 9.16
CA ALA A 199 5.72 12.09 10.14
C ALA A 199 7.12 12.68 10.33
N ALA A 200 8.17 11.85 10.34
CA ALA A 200 9.55 12.29 10.39
C ALA A 200 9.97 13.07 9.12
N LEU A 201 9.49 12.67 7.95
CA LEU A 201 9.69 13.45 6.70
C LEU A 201 9.03 14.83 6.79
N LEU A 202 7.75 14.87 7.20
CA LEU A 202 6.98 16.12 7.28
C LEU A 202 7.55 17.09 8.35
N SER A 203 8.19 16.57 9.40
CA SER A 203 8.86 17.37 10.41
C SER A 203 10.28 17.81 10.04
N GLY A 204 10.83 17.31 8.93
CA GLY A 204 12.19 17.60 8.48
C GLY A 204 13.29 16.83 9.23
N GLU A 205 12.95 15.77 9.97
CA GLU A 205 13.93 14.92 10.66
C GLU A 205 14.76 14.09 9.67
N ILE A 206 14.17 13.73 8.52
CA ILE A 206 14.81 13.03 7.40
C ILE A 206 14.68 13.84 6.11
N ALA A 207 15.67 13.72 5.23
CA ALA A 207 15.71 14.43 3.95
C ALA A 207 14.81 13.76 2.89
N ALA A 208 14.71 12.45 2.92
CA ALA A 208 13.89 11.65 2.00
C ALA A 208 13.31 10.44 2.73
N LEU A 209 12.24 9.90 2.17
CA LEU A 209 11.55 8.71 2.65
C LEU A 209 11.48 7.67 1.54
N SER A 210 11.90 6.44 1.84
CA SER A 210 11.63 5.26 1.04
C SER A 210 10.42 4.53 1.65
N THR A 211 9.34 4.37 0.89
CA THR A 211 8.08 3.79 1.39
C THR A 211 7.27 3.17 0.27
N GLY A 212 6.11 2.54 0.55
CA GLY A 212 5.15 2.16 -0.47
C GLY A 212 4.53 3.39 -1.15
N PHE A 213 4.32 3.31 -2.48
CA PHE A 213 3.69 4.40 -3.22
C PHE A 213 2.30 4.74 -2.66
N SER A 214 1.52 3.71 -2.31
CA SER A 214 0.18 3.89 -1.74
C SER A 214 0.17 4.67 -0.42
N GLU A 215 1.26 4.65 0.35
CA GLU A 215 1.39 5.38 1.60
C GLU A 215 1.65 6.90 1.40
N ALA A 216 2.08 7.30 0.20
CA ALA A 216 2.43 8.68 -0.11
C ALA A 216 1.42 9.39 -1.03
N VAL A 217 0.59 8.65 -1.77
CA VAL A 217 -0.23 9.19 -2.86
C VAL A 217 -1.21 10.27 -2.41
N ASP A 218 -1.87 10.09 -1.27
CA ASP A 218 -2.86 11.07 -0.77
C ASP A 218 -2.19 12.38 -0.35
N LEU A 219 -1.03 12.30 0.31
CA LEU A 219 -0.25 13.49 0.68
C LEU A 219 0.38 14.18 -0.52
N ALA A 220 0.76 13.42 -1.55
CA ALA A 220 1.26 13.99 -2.81
C ALA A 220 0.13 14.72 -3.56
N ASN A 221 -1.06 14.14 -3.63
CA ASN A 221 -2.24 14.78 -4.22
C ASN A 221 -2.69 16.02 -3.44
N ALA A 222 -2.49 16.04 -2.12
CA ALA A 222 -2.72 17.21 -1.26
C ALA A 222 -1.60 18.26 -1.36
N GLY A 223 -0.49 17.97 -2.06
CA GLY A 223 0.65 18.88 -2.21
C GLY A 223 1.52 19.00 -0.95
N GLU A 224 1.44 18.07 -0.01
CA GLU A 224 2.23 18.08 1.21
C GLU A 224 3.60 17.39 1.06
N VAL A 225 3.72 16.50 0.08
CA VAL A 225 4.97 15.83 -0.28
C VAL A 225 5.13 15.77 -1.80
N LYS A 226 6.35 15.48 -2.26
CA LYS A 226 6.69 15.21 -3.67
C LYS A 226 7.18 13.78 -3.80
N ILE A 227 6.59 12.99 -4.70
CA ILE A 227 7.10 11.70 -5.11
C ILE A 227 8.10 11.95 -6.25
N ILE A 228 9.38 11.70 -5.99
CA ILE A 228 10.46 11.98 -6.94
C ILE A 228 10.89 10.78 -7.78
N GLY A 229 10.41 9.58 -7.42
CA GLY A 229 10.66 8.35 -8.16
C GLY A 229 9.81 7.21 -7.64
N VAL A 230 9.52 6.26 -8.51
CA VAL A 230 8.80 5.00 -8.20
C VAL A 230 9.53 3.82 -8.86
N THR A 231 9.31 2.62 -8.36
CA THR A 231 9.95 1.40 -8.88
C THR A 231 9.13 0.72 -10.00
N SER A 232 8.09 1.36 -10.51
CA SER A 232 7.37 0.89 -11.70
C SER A 232 8.12 1.25 -12.97
N ASP A 233 7.94 0.45 -14.04
CA ASP A 233 8.49 0.72 -15.37
C ASP A 233 7.90 2.01 -15.97
N ASP A 234 6.61 2.26 -15.72
CA ASP A 234 5.88 3.42 -16.19
C ASP A 234 5.49 4.37 -15.05
N ARG A 235 5.15 5.62 -15.40
CA ARG A 235 4.58 6.57 -14.44
C ARG A 235 3.24 6.05 -13.90
N VAL A 236 3.08 6.13 -12.59
CA VAL A 236 1.81 5.79 -11.93
C VAL A 236 0.89 6.99 -11.97
N SER A 237 -0.28 6.84 -12.59
CA SER A 237 -1.22 7.95 -12.82
C SER A 237 -2.00 8.41 -11.58
N ALA A 238 -1.86 7.71 -10.46
CA ALA A 238 -2.58 8.04 -9.23
C ALA A 238 -1.98 9.24 -8.46
N ALA A 239 -0.77 9.70 -8.82
CA ALA A 239 -0.13 10.88 -8.26
C ALA A 239 0.37 11.80 -9.36
N PRO A 240 0.58 13.11 -9.08
CA PRO A 240 1.08 14.08 -10.05
C PRO A 240 2.52 13.81 -10.51
#